data_191ce16ef8c15509330d8d7eff95e54d
#
_entry.id   191ce16ef8c15509330d8d7eff95e54d
#
_cell.length_a   1.000
_cell.length_b   1.000
_cell.length_c   1.000
_cell.angle_alpha   90.00
_cell.angle_beta   90.00
_cell.angle_gamma   90.00
#
_symmetry.space_group_name_H-M   'P 1'
#
loop_
_entity.id
_entity.type
_entity.pdbx_description
1 polymer ?
#
loop_
_entity_poly.entity_id
_entity_poly.type
_entity_poly.pdbx_seq_one_letter_code
_entity_poly.pdbx_strand_id
1 'polypeptide(L)'
;MKEWKDDKALFALIKEELYTAVVGDIMDKMGYTRQFLPPRIRPLRDDMLVAGRAMTVLEADVLDAGKEKGVNPVLKRSFGLMLEALDDLKEDEVYVCSGS
;
A
#
# COMPACT_ATOMS: atom_id res chain seq x y z
N MET A 1 23.05 -2.48 -17.01
CA MET A 1 21.99 -2.26 -15.99
C MET A 1 22.04 -0.81 -15.55
N LYS A 2 20.88 -0.14 -15.55
CA LYS A 2 20.80 1.23 -15.05
C LYS A 2 20.84 1.22 -13.53
N GLU A 3 21.53 2.17 -12.96
CA GLU A 3 21.63 2.31 -11.51
C GLU A 3 20.77 3.46 -11.02
N TRP A 4 20.46 3.43 -9.74
CA TRP A 4 19.68 4.48 -9.10
C TRP A 4 20.34 4.88 -7.77
N LYS A 5 20.27 6.17 -7.45
CA LYS A 5 20.93 6.72 -6.27
C LYS A 5 20.03 6.75 -5.03
N ASP A 6 18.72 6.75 -5.23
CA ASP A 6 17.72 6.83 -4.17
C ASP A 6 16.40 6.23 -4.63
N ASP A 7 15.42 6.16 -3.72
CA ASP A 7 14.11 5.61 -4.03
C ASP A 7 13.39 6.40 -5.11
N LYS A 8 13.49 7.70 -5.09
CA LYS A 8 12.84 8.54 -6.09
C LYS A 8 13.33 8.19 -7.50
N ALA A 9 14.63 8.06 -7.67
CA ALA A 9 15.22 7.66 -8.94
C ALA A 9 14.84 6.23 -9.33
N LEU A 10 14.78 5.31 -8.37
CA LEU A 10 14.35 3.94 -8.60
C LEU A 10 12.92 3.89 -9.14
N PHE A 11 11.99 4.58 -8.49
CA PHE A 11 10.59 4.53 -8.91
C PHE A 11 10.35 5.25 -10.23
N ALA A 12 11.10 6.31 -10.51
CA ALA A 12 11.05 6.94 -11.82
C ALA A 12 11.52 5.98 -12.92
N LEU A 13 12.59 5.24 -12.66
CA LEU A 13 13.11 4.24 -13.59
C LEU A 13 12.13 3.10 -13.81
N ILE A 14 11.49 2.62 -12.75
CA ILE A 14 10.47 1.57 -12.84
C ILE A 14 9.32 2.02 -13.73
N LYS A 15 8.83 3.23 -13.54
CA LYS A 15 7.72 3.77 -14.33
C LYS A 15 8.09 3.95 -15.81
N GLU A 16 9.35 4.26 -16.09
CA GLU A 16 9.85 4.46 -17.44
C GLU A 16 10.10 3.14 -18.18
N GLU A 17 10.68 2.16 -17.50
CA GLU A 17 11.23 0.95 -18.16
C GLU A 17 10.33 -0.28 -17.98
N LEU A 18 9.44 -0.31 -17.02
CA LEU A 18 8.66 -1.49 -16.68
C LEU A 18 7.16 -1.22 -16.75
N TYR A 19 6.41 -2.31 -16.83
CA TYR A 19 4.97 -2.29 -16.70
C TYR A 19 4.52 -3.54 -15.95
N THR A 20 3.29 -3.55 -15.48
CA THR A 20 2.78 -4.54 -14.53
C THR A 20 2.97 -5.98 -14.99
N ALA A 21 2.68 -6.27 -16.27
CA ALA A 21 2.80 -7.62 -16.79
C ALA A 21 4.24 -8.14 -16.76
N VAL A 22 5.20 -7.28 -17.12
CA VAL A 22 6.62 -7.65 -17.08
C VAL A 22 7.08 -7.91 -15.65
N VAL A 23 6.68 -7.04 -14.72
CA VAL A 23 7.01 -7.22 -13.29
C VAL A 23 6.43 -8.53 -12.78
N GLY A 24 5.19 -8.83 -13.12
CA GLY A 24 4.54 -10.08 -12.74
C GLY A 24 5.27 -11.30 -13.24
N ASP A 25 5.69 -11.30 -14.50
CA ASP A 25 6.43 -12.41 -15.11
C ASP A 25 7.79 -12.62 -14.44
N ILE A 26 8.48 -11.53 -14.12
CA ILE A 26 9.77 -11.61 -13.42
C ILE A 26 9.56 -12.19 -12.02
N MET A 27 8.52 -11.75 -11.31
CA MET A 27 8.23 -12.25 -9.98
C MET A 27 7.87 -13.75 -10.01
N ASP A 28 7.15 -14.21 -11.03
CA ASP A 28 6.90 -15.64 -11.23
C ASP A 28 8.20 -16.43 -11.29
N LYS A 29 9.16 -15.94 -12.06
CA LYS A 29 10.47 -16.59 -12.19
C LYS A 29 11.24 -16.60 -10.88
N MET A 30 10.99 -15.61 -10.01
CA MET A 30 11.61 -15.53 -8.69
C MET A 30 10.88 -16.39 -7.64
N GLY A 31 9.76 -17.00 -7.99
CA GLY A 31 8.98 -17.82 -7.09
C GLY A 31 7.85 -17.12 -6.37
N TYR A 32 7.58 -15.86 -6.69
CA TYR A 32 6.48 -15.10 -6.09
C TYR A 32 5.24 -15.25 -6.96
N THR A 33 4.34 -16.14 -6.57
CA THR A 33 3.16 -16.50 -7.37
C THR A 33 1.86 -15.81 -6.93
N ARG A 34 1.92 -14.94 -5.91
CA ARG A 34 0.77 -14.17 -5.42
C ARG A 34 1.03 -12.67 -5.57
N GLN A 35 1.56 -12.29 -6.70
CA GLN A 35 2.09 -10.95 -6.96
C GLN A 35 1.08 -10.00 -7.57
N PHE A 36 -0.09 -10.48 -7.97
CA PHE A 36 -1.11 -9.63 -8.57
C PHE A 36 -2.24 -9.33 -7.58
N LEU A 37 -2.67 -8.08 -7.59
CA LEU A 37 -3.85 -7.68 -6.83
C LEU A 37 -5.11 -8.26 -7.48
N PRO A 38 -6.20 -8.46 -6.70
CA PRO A 38 -7.46 -8.92 -7.28
C PRO A 38 -7.95 -7.98 -8.39
N PRO A 39 -8.66 -8.50 -9.41
CA PRO A 39 -9.13 -7.68 -10.53
C PRO A 39 -10.01 -6.50 -10.11
N ARG A 40 -10.63 -6.55 -8.94
CA ARG A 40 -11.44 -5.46 -8.42
C ARG A 40 -10.62 -4.25 -7.96
N ILE A 41 -9.31 -4.44 -7.73
CA ILE A 41 -8.41 -3.33 -7.41
C ILE A 41 -7.96 -2.73 -8.72
N ARG A 42 -8.51 -1.57 -9.03
CA ARG A 42 -8.31 -0.91 -10.33
C ARG A 42 -7.97 0.55 -10.12
N PRO A 43 -7.24 1.16 -11.05
CA PRO A 43 -6.98 2.59 -10.96
C PRO A 43 -8.28 3.39 -11.11
N LEU A 44 -8.33 4.54 -10.46
CA LEU A 44 -9.47 5.44 -10.60
C LEU A 44 -9.56 6.06 -12.00
N ARG A 45 -8.43 6.19 -12.67
CA ARG A 45 -8.34 6.63 -14.07
C ARG A 45 -7.40 5.69 -14.81
N ASP A 46 -7.67 5.48 -16.08
CA ASP A 46 -6.88 4.55 -16.90
C ASP A 46 -5.43 4.98 -17.10
N ASP A 47 -5.13 6.27 -16.92
CA ASP A 47 -3.79 6.81 -17.08
C ASP A 47 -2.94 6.78 -15.79
N MET A 48 -3.49 6.26 -14.70
CA MET A 48 -2.77 6.21 -13.43
C MET A 48 -1.72 5.10 -13.44
N LEU A 49 -0.52 5.47 -13.04
CA LEU A 49 0.59 4.55 -12.87
C LEU A 49 1.24 4.83 -11.51
N VAL A 50 1.31 3.80 -10.67
CA VAL A 50 1.81 3.92 -9.31
C VAL A 50 2.98 2.97 -9.09
N ALA A 51 4.08 3.50 -8.58
CA ALA A 51 5.21 2.71 -8.13
C ALA A 51 5.82 3.41 -6.91
N GLY A 52 6.02 2.67 -5.84
CA GLY A 52 6.57 3.22 -4.61
C GLY A 52 6.81 2.14 -3.58
N ARG A 53 7.37 2.51 -2.45
CA ARG A 53 7.51 1.59 -1.34
C ARG A 53 6.17 1.41 -0.66
N ALA A 54 5.82 0.18 -0.37
CA ALA A 54 4.57 -0.11 0.33
C ALA A 54 4.67 0.34 1.78
N MET A 55 3.78 1.23 2.17
CA MET A 55 3.52 1.55 3.57
C MET A 55 2.26 0.78 3.93
N THR A 56 2.46 -0.35 4.60
CA THR A 56 1.38 -1.32 4.84
C THR A 56 0.61 -0.99 6.11
N VAL A 57 -0.70 -1.11 6.00
CA VAL A 57 -1.62 -0.88 7.13
C VAL A 57 -2.58 -2.05 7.22
N LEU A 58 -2.68 -2.62 8.39
CA LEU A 58 -3.67 -3.66 8.67
C LEU A 58 -4.86 -3.02 9.37
N GLU A 59 -6.02 -3.12 8.75
CA GLU A 59 -7.27 -2.70 9.36
C GLU A 59 -7.93 -3.89 10.05
N ALA A 60 -8.57 -3.64 11.17
CA ALA A 60 -9.29 -4.65 11.90
C ALA A 60 -10.60 -4.06 12.42
N ASP A 61 -11.65 -4.87 12.37
CA ASP A 61 -12.90 -4.49 13.01
C ASP A 61 -12.73 -4.46 14.52
N VAL A 62 -13.21 -3.39 15.13
CA VAL A 62 -13.15 -3.22 16.58
C VAL A 62 -14.57 -3.26 17.09
N LEU A 63 -14.81 -4.13 18.09
CA LEU A 63 -16.09 -4.15 18.76
C LEU A 63 -16.30 -2.82 19.46
N ASP A 64 -17.40 -2.16 19.09
CA ASP A 64 -17.80 -0.95 19.78
C ASP A 64 -18.45 -1.33 21.10
N ALA A 65 -17.64 -1.38 22.14
CA ALA A 65 -18.09 -1.57 23.51
C ALA A 65 -18.38 -0.21 24.18
N GLY A 66 -18.82 0.78 23.40
CA GLY A 66 -18.99 2.16 23.87
C GLY A 66 -19.88 2.36 25.08
N LYS A 67 -20.63 1.35 25.46
CA LYS A 67 -21.47 1.36 26.69
C LYS A 67 -20.75 0.71 27.86
N GLU A 68 -19.61 0.11 27.66
CA GLU A 68 -18.86 -0.58 28.71
C GLU A 68 -17.64 0.23 29.14
N LYS A 69 -17.31 0.04 30.42
CA LYS A 69 -16.06 0.61 30.94
C LYS A 69 -14.87 -0.14 30.33
N GLY A 70 -13.85 0.55 29.95
CA GLY A 70 -12.66 -0.06 29.36
C GLY A 70 -12.68 -0.10 27.84
N VAL A 71 -13.33 0.87 27.25
CA VAL A 71 -13.33 1.05 25.79
C VAL A 71 -11.90 1.00 25.23
N ASN A 72 -11.73 0.31 24.11
CA ASN A 72 -10.45 0.24 23.42
C ASN A 72 -9.91 1.65 23.18
N PRO A 73 -8.67 1.95 23.65
CA PRO A 73 -8.08 3.28 23.49
C PRO A 73 -8.01 3.78 22.05
N VAL A 74 -7.95 2.86 21.08
CA VAL A 74 -7.93 3.19 19.65
C VAL A 74 -9.19 3.96 19.26
N LEU A 75 -10.33 3.67 19.88
CA LEU A 75 -11.60 4.36 19.57
C LEU A 75 -11.60 5.82 20.01
N LYS A 76 -10.66 6.23 20.85
CA LYS A 76 -10.50 7.62 21.26
C LYS A 76 -9.70 8.46 20.25
N ARG A 77 -9.06 7.80 19.28
CA ARG A 77 -8.30 8.47 18.22
C ARG A 77 -9.22 8.74 17.04
N SER A 78 -8.96 9.82 16.33
CA SER A 78 -9.75 10.20 15.15
C SER A 78 -9.76 9.09 14.12
N PHE A 79 -10.94 8.56 13.79
CA PHE A 79 -11.10 7.44 12.87
C PHE A 79 -10.22 6.23 13.25
N GLY A 80 -10.15 5.94 14.54
CA GLY A 80 -9.17 4.98 15.04
C GLY A 80 -7.78 5.55 14.86
N LEU A 81 -6.90 4.83 14.15
CA LEU A 81 -5.55 5.30 13.84
C LEU A 81 -5.38 5.66 12.37
N MET A 82 -6.47 5.71 11.60
CA MET A 82 -6.37 5.89 10.16
C MET A 82 -5.72 7.21 9.77
N LEU A 83 -6.11 8.30 10.41
CA LEU A 83 -5.52 9.61 10.10
C LEU A 83 -4.05 9.68 10.48
N GLU A 84 -3.66 9.05 11.58
CA GLU A 84 -2.26 8.97 11.99
C GLU A 84 -1.44 8.18 10.98
N ALA A 85 -1.99 7.07 10.49
CA ALA A 85 -1.32 6.28 9.46
C ALA A 85 -1.11 7.08 8.18
N LEU A 86 -2.10 7.86 7.76
CA LEU A 86 -1.98 8.73 6.59
C LEU A 86 -0.95 9.84 6.80
N ASP A 87 -0.88 10.40 8.02
CA ASP A 87 0.10 11.42 8.35
C ASP A 87 1.53 10.87 8.35
N ASP A 88 1.70 9.58 8.61
CA ASP A 88 3.00 8.92 8.57
C ASP A 88 3.48 8.59 7.16
N LEU A 89 2.61 8.70 6.16
CA LEU A 89 2.95 8.41 4.77
C LEU A 89 3.98 9.42 4.26
N LYS A 90 5.06 8.90 3.71
CA LYS A 90 6.17 9.72 3.22
C LYS A 90 6.21 9.76 1.71
N GLU A 91 7.02 10.67 1.16
CA GLU A 91 7.26 10.75 -0.27
C GLU A 91 7.75 9.39 -0.80
N ASP A 92 7.31 9.04 -1.98
CA ASP A 92 7.64 7.78 -2.67
C ASP A 92 7.10 6.51 -1.97
N GLU A 93 6.20 6.68 -1.01
CA GLU A 93 5.49 5.56 -0.41
C GLU A 93 4.07 5.43 -0.96
N VAL A 94 3.57 4.21 -0.95
CA VAL A 94 2.19 3.90 -1.34
C VAL A 94 1.48 3.28 -0.15
N TYR A 95 0.38 3.89 0.26
CA TYR A 95 -0.47 3.37 1.33
C TYR A 95 -1.19 2.12 0.82
N VAL A 96 -0.89 0.98 1.41
CA VAL A 96 -1.51 -0.30 1.06
C VAL A 96 -2.23 -0.84 2.28
N CYS A 97 -3.53 -0.96 2.17
CA CYS A 97 -4.38 -1.32 3.30
C CYS A 97 -5.00 -2.68 3.06
N SER A 98 -5.01 -3.51 4.09
CA SER A 98 -5.65 -4.81 4.09
C SER A 98 -6.49 -4.94 5.35
N GLY A 99 -7.67 -5.55 5.23
CA GLY A 99 -8.53 -5.73 6.39
C GLY A 99 -9.81 -6.46 6.03
N SER A 100 -10.61 -6.66 7.02
CA SER A 100 -11.92 -7.32 6.88
C SER A 100 -13.05 -6.33 7.08
#